data_958542b99a809985fce386109beefa0f
#
_entry.id   958542b99a809985fce386109beefa0f
#
_cell.length_a   1.000
_cell.length_b   1.000
_cell.length_c   1.000
_cell.angle_alpha   90.00
_cell.angle_beta   90.00
_cell.angle_gamma   90.00
#
_symmetry.space_group_name_H-M   'P 1'
#
loop_
_entity.id
_entity.type
_entity.pdbx_description
1 polymer ?
#
loop_
_entity_poly.entity_id
_entity_poly.type
_entity_poly.pdbx_seq_one_letter_code
_entity_poly.pdbx_strand_id
1 'polypeptide(L)' 'MAKIKVCGINNLSFLKQIIKLKPNFLGFIFYKGSKRYIDFEFMKAAIEILPSSIIPVAVIVD' A
#
# COMPACT_ATOMS: atom_id res chain seq x y z
N MET A 1 -6.93 21.13 1.03
CA MET A 1 -6.50 20.10 1.99
C MET A 1 -5.32 19.32 1.47
N ALA A 2 -4.36 19.05 2.34
CA ALA A 2 -3.22 18.24 1.96
C ALA A 2 -3.64 16.78 1.79
N LYS A 3 -3.11 16.14 0.76
CA LYS A 3 -3.32 14.70 0.56
C LYS A 3 -2.17 13.94 1.19
N ILE A 4 -2.48 12.81 1.81
CA ILE A 4 -1.50 11.99 2.51
C ILE A 4 -1.27 10.71 1.72
N LYS A 5 0.00 10.38 1.50
CA LYS A 5 0.41 9.15 0.85
C LYS A 5 1.37 8.40 1.78
N VAL A 6 1.08 7.13 2.02
CA VAL A 6 1.97 6.25 2.78
C VAL A 6 2.53 5.20 1.83
N CYS A 7 3.84 5.08 1.78
CA CYS A 7 4.53 4.15 0.88
C CYS A 7 5.19 3.01 1.63
N GLY A 8 5.42 1.89 0.93
CA GLY A 8 6.20 0.79 1.47
C GLY A 8 5.44 -0.15 2.38
N ILE A 9 4.15 -0.28 2.17
CA ILE A 9 3.33 -1.22 2.93
C ILE A 9 3.68 -2.64 2.51
N ASN A 10 4.13 -3.46 3.47
CA ASN A 10 4.49 -4.85 3.20
C ASN A 10 3.99 -5.83 4.26
N ASN A 11 3.05 -5.40 5.09
CA ASN A 11 2.53 -6.20 6.20
C ASN A 11 1.06 -5.89 6.38
N LEU A 12 0.20 -6.92 6.40
CA LEU A 12 -1.24 -6.71 6.50
C LEU A 12 -1.65 -6.11 7.85
N SER A 13 -0.97 -6.46 8.92
CA SER A 13 -1.27 -5.89 10.24
C SER A 13 -1.01 -4.38 10.23
N PHE A 14 0.12 -3.96 9.68
CA PHE A 14 0.45 -2.55 9.55
C PHE A 14 -0.54 -1.83 8.63
N LEU A 15 -0.91 -2.49 7.53
CA LEU A 15 -1.89 -1.95 6.59
C LEU A 15 -3.21 -1.64 7.28
N LYS A 16 -3.70 -2.55 8.11
CA LYS A 16 -4.95 -2.34 8.83
C LYS A 16 -4.87 -1.13 9.75
N GLN A 17 -3.73 -0.91 10.38
CA GLN A 17 -3.53 0.27 11.23
C GLN A 17 -3.49 1.55 10.42
N ILE A 18 -2.82 1.53 9.27
CA ILE A 18 -2.70 2.71 8.42
C ILE A 18 -4.05 3.10 7.82
N ILE A 19 -4.90 2.13 7.47
CA ILE A 19 -6.23 2.41 6.94
C ILE A 19 -7.04 3.26 7.91
N LYS A 20 -6.87 3.06 9.21
CA LYS A 20 -7.58 3.84 10.22
C LYS A 20 -7.22 5.31 10.21
N LEU A 21 -6.05 5.67 9.68
CA LEU A 21 -5.62 7.05 9.56
C LEU A 21 -6.20 7.73 8.33
N LYS A 22 -6.90 6.98 7.48
CA LYS A 22 -7.60 7.48 6.30
C LYS A 22 -6.68 8.24 5.34
N PRO A 23 -5.53 7.65 4.92
CA PRO A 23 -4.70 8.32 3.91
C PRO A 23 -5.43 8.37 2.58
N ASN A 24 -5.01 9.26 1.70
CA ASN A 24 -5.58 9.35 0.36
C ASN A 24 -5.02 8.28 -0.57
N PHE A 25 -3.74 7.95 -0.39
CA PHE A 25 -3.02 6.99 -1.25
C PHE A 25 -2.21 6.05 -0.40
N LEU A 26 -2.10 4.79 -0.84
CA LEU A 26 -1.18 3.82 -0.26
C LEU A 26 -0.27 3.29 -1.37
N GLY A 27 1.04 3.38 -1.16
CA GLY A 27 2.02 2.94 -2.13
C GLY A 27 2.50 1.52 -1.83
N PHE A 28 2.50 0.68 -2.85
CA PHE A 28 2.97 -0.71 -2.78
C PHE A 28 4.15 -0.88 -3.71
N ILE A 29 5.26 -1.41 -3.20
CA ILE A 29 6.52 -1.47 -3.94
C ILE A 29 6.69 -2.84 -4.57
N PHE A 30 6.80 -2.88 -5.90
CA PHE A 30 6.99 -4.11 -6.67
C PHE A 30 8.42 -4.30 -7.15
N TYR A 31 9.36 -3.56 -6.60
CA TYR A 31 10.77 -3.66 -6.95
C TYR A 31 11.48 -4.64 -6.01
N LYS A 32 12.00 -5.74 -6.55
CA LYS A 32 12.62 -6.80 -5.76
C LYS A 32 13.86 -6.35 -4.98
N GLY A 33 14.53 -5.31 -5.43
CA GLY A 33 15.67 -4.76 -4.70
C GLY A 33 15.31 -3.99 -3.45
N SER A 34 14.04 -3.69 -3.25
CA SER A 34 13.58 -2.97 -2.07
C SER A 34 13.35 -3.94 -0.91
N LYS A 35 13.70 -3.49 0.29
CA LYS A 35 13.39 -4.25 1.51
C LYS A 35 11.89 -4.31 1.78
N ARG A 36 11.11 -3.45 1.14
CA ARG A 36 9.66 -3.39 1.31
C ARG A 36 8.91 -3.92 0.08
N TYR A 37 9.59 -4.78 -0.68
CA TYR A 37 8.99 -5.43 -1.83
C TYR A 37 7.80 -6.29 -1.41
N ILE A 38 6.73 -6.24 -2.19
CA ILE A 38 5.57 -7.11 -2.01
C ILE A 38 5.34 -7.92 -3.28
N ASP A 39 4.73 -9.08 -3.12
CA ASP A 39 4.37 -9.90 -4.27
C ASP A 39 2.90 -9.66 -4.67
N PHE A 40 2.51 -10.32 -5.75
CA PHE A 40 1.17 -10.17 -6.29
C PHE A 40 0.09 -10.66 -5.33
N GLU A 41 0.37 -11.74 -4.60
CA GLU A 41 -0.61 -12.28 -3.65
C GLU A 41 -0.88 -11.33 -2.49
N PHE A 42 0.17 -10.67 -1.99
CA PHE A 42 -0.01 -9.65 -0.97
C PHE A 42 -0.87 -8.50 -1.50
N MET A 43 -0.62 -8.07 -2.73
CA MET A 43 -1.38 -6.97 -3.32
C MET A 43 -2.86 -7.32 -3.44
N LYS A 44 -3.18 -8.56 -3.85
CA LYS A 44 -4.57 -8.99 -3.92
C LYS A 44 -5.25 -8.95 -2.56
N ALA A 45 -4.59 -9.47 -1.53
CA ALA A 45 -5.14 -9.46 -0.18
C ALA A 45 -5.32 -8.03 0.33
N ALA A 46 -4.35 -7.15 0.04
CA ALA A 46 -4.41 -5.76 0.46
C ALA A 46 -5.59 -5.03 -0.19
N ILE A 47 -5.79 -5.24 -1.48
CA ILE A 47 -6.88 -4.58 -2.20
C ILE A 47 -8.23 -4.99 -1.63
N GLU A 48 -8.38 -6.24 -1.22
CA GLU A 48 -9.65 -6.73 -0.67
C GLU A 48 -10.06 -5.99 0.60
N ILE A 49 -9.09 -5.52 1.39
CA ILE A 49 -9.42 -4.84 2.65
C ILE A 49 -9.37 -3.31 2.54
N LEU A 50 -8.95 -2.78 1.39
CA LEU A 50 -8.90 -1.33 1.20
C LEU A 50 -10.29 -0.75 0.99
N PRO A 51 -10.66 0.31 1.73
CA PRO A 51 -11.90 1.03 1.42
C PRO A 51 -11.76 1.78 0.10
N SER A 52 -12.88 2.03 -0.55
CA SER A 52 -12.89 2.68 -1.86
C SER A 52 -12.34 4.10 -1.85
N SER A 53 -12.29 4.72 -0.68
CA SER A 53 -11.77 6.08 -0.54
C SER A 53 -10.25 6.17 -0.58
N ILE A 54 -9.55 5.03 -0.49
CA ILE A 54 -8.09 5.00 -0.52
C ILE A 54 -7.63 4.46 -1.87
N ILE A 55 -6.77 5.20 -2.54
CA ILE A 55 -6.27 4.84 -3.87
C ILE A 55 -4.95 4.08 -3.73
N PRO A 56 -4.89 2.82 -4.17
CA PRO A 56 -3.63 2.09 -4.19
C PRO A 56 -2.75 2.57 -5.35
N VAL A 57 -1.46 2.71 -5.07
CA VAL A 57 -0.48 3.16 -6.05
C VAL A 57 0.63 2.13 -6.13
N ALA A 58 0.88 1.60 -7.33
CA ALA A 58 1.99 0.68 -7.54
C ALA A 58 3.26 1.47 -7.83
N VAL A 59 4.33 1.14 -7.10
CA VAL A 59 5.65 1.72 -7.33
C VAL A 59 6.50 0.67 -8.01
N ILE A 60 6.80 0.89 -9.28
CA ILE A 60 7.54 -0.05 -10.11
C ILE A 60 8.85 0.60 -10.56
N VAL A 61 9.95 -0.12 -10.38
CA VAL A 61 11.28 0.35 -10.79
C VAL A 61 11.87 -0.68 -11.72
N ASP A 62 12.31 -0.25 -12.90
CA ASP A 62 12.98 -1.11 -13.88
C ASP A 62 14.47 -1.23 -13.60
#